data_fba441ca7a51a3f7eed619237046e9ff
#
_entry.id   fba441ca7a51a3f7eed619237046e9ff
#
_cell.length_a   1.000
_cell.length_b   1.000
_cell.length_c   1.000
_cell.angle_alpha   90.00
_cell.angle_beta   90.00
_cell.angle_gamma   90.00
#
_symmetry.space_group_name_H-M   'P 1'
#
loop_
_entity.id
_entity.type
_entity.pdbx_description
1 polymer ?
#
loop_
_entity_poly.entity_id
_entity_poly.type
_entity_poly.pdbx_seq_one_letter_code
_entity_poly.pdbx_strand_id
1 'polypeptide(L)'
;MKRIVFVQREIEDKLGPMILVSYLKSKGFGAEIIINPFKNLKNILEIKPNLIGISFMSSSVEWAIKTCHFLKKHIPNTPIIVGGPHPTFFPNIIEQEGIDIVCVGEGEKPLLYLMQSYDGTLSSIQDAPNCWIKNGKGIKKNSVSSLLTEEELSELPFSDRTHYFRYPALKKSPHKKIWTSRGCPYNCSYCFNYKYKEIYKGLGKTVRQRSVDSVINELKDLKQYEWKCLEVVDDQFLTSKDWLEEFCDKYQRFIKLPFTCNSTAIQIKHNVVSALKKAGCKAIYFAIESGVEKIR
;
A
#
# COMPACT_ATOMS: atom_id res chain seq x y z
N MET A 1 -22.10 1.97 -12.39
CA MET A 1 -20.78 2.32 -11.83
C MET A 1 -19.97 1.04 -11.66
N LYS A 2 -18.77 0.97 -12.24
CA LYS A 2 -17.87 -0.19 -12.07
C LYS A 2 -17.36 -0.26 -10.63
N ARG A 3 -17.15 -1.49 -10.13
CA ARG A 3 -16.76 -1.76 -8.73
C ARG A 3 -15.60 -2.73 -8.65
N ILE A 4 -14.68 -2.49 -7.70
CA ILE A 4 -13.64 -3.43 -7.32
C ILE A 4 -13.79 -3.79 -5.83
N VAL A 5 -13.56 -5.06 -5.50
CA VAL A 5 -13.50 -5.53 -4.11
C VAL A 5 -12.08 -6.03 -3.82
N PHE A 6 -11.41 -5.38 -2.89
CA PHE A 6 -10.17 -5.91 -2.34
C PHE A 6 -10.49 -6.93 -1.25
N VAL A 7 -9.92 -8.12 -1.34
CA VAL A 7 -10.07 -9.14 -0.31
C VAL A 7 -8.78 -9.28 0.49
N GLN A 8 -8.92 -9.44 1.80
CA GLN A 8 -7.84 -9.49 2.76
C GLN A 8 -8.03 -10.66 3.72
N ARG A 9 -6.92 -11.22 4.22
CA ARG A 9 -6.91 -12.36 5.15
C ARG A 9 -7.19 -11.93 6.58
N GLU A 10 -6.33 -11.07 7.10
CA GLU A 10 -6.28 -10.72 8.52
C GLU A 10 -7.15 -9.50 8.84
N ILE A 11 -7.62 -9.44 10.10
CA ILE A 11 -8.22 -8.22 10.67
C ILE A 11 -7.08 -7.29 11.07
N GLU A 12 -6.52 -6.62 10.08
CA GLU A 12 -5.42 -5.66 10.20
C GLU A 12 -5.65 -4.49 9.25
N ASP A 13 -5.30 -3.28 9.66
CA ASP A 13 -5.36 -2.10 8.79
C ASP A 13 -4.15 -2.08 7.84
N LYS A 14 -4.40 -2.25 6.55
CA LYS A 14 -3.40 -2.25 5.48
C LYS A 14 -3.52 -0.98 4.64
N LEU A 15 -2.54 -0.10 4.74
CA LEU A 15 -2.56 1.21 4.07
C LEU A 15 -2.64 1.11 2.55
N GLY A 16 -1.95 0.14 1.93
CA GLY A 16 -1.98 -0.04 0.48
C GLY A 16 -3.41 -0.18 -0.07
N PRO A 17 -4.20 -1.18 0.35
CA PRO A 17 -5.60 -1.28 -0.06
C PRO A 17 -6.45 -0.06 0.29
N MET A 18 -6.24 0.58 1.45
CA MET A 18 -6.98 1.79 1.84
C MET A 18 -6.78 2.93 0.85
N ILE A 19 -5.52 3.19 0.45
CA ILE A 19 -5.17 4.24 -0.50
C ILE A 19 -5.77 3.94 -1.87
N LEU A 20 -5.66 2.69 -2.34
CA LEU A 20 -6.22 2.29 -3.63
C LEU A 20 -7.74 2.43 -3.67
N VAL A 21 -8.43 2.07 -2.59
CA VAL A 21 -9.88 2.28 -2.44
C VAL A 21 -10.23 3.76 -2.50
N SER A 22 -9.53 4.58 -1.71
CA SER A 22 -9.73 6.02 -1.66
C SER A 22 -9.49 6.66 -3.03
N TYR A 23 -8.39 6.29 -3.67
CA TYR A 23 -8.03 6.79 -5.01
C TYR A 23 -9.07 6.44 -6.07
N LEU A 24 -9.53 5.19 -6.13
CA LEU A 24 -10.56 4.79 -7.09
C LEU A 24 -11.90 5.46 -6.83
N LYS A 25 -12.29 5.62 -5.56
CA LYS A 25 -13.50 6.38 -5.18
C LYS A 25 -13.42 7.84 -5.63
N SER A 26 -12.27 8.51 -5.48
CA SER A 26 -12.07 9.89 -5.94
C SER A 26 -12.17 10.03 -7.47
N LYS A 27 -11.99 8.92 -8.20
CA LYS A 27 -12.16 8.83 -9.67
C LYS A 27 -13.54 8.36 -10.11
N GLY A 28 -14.51 8.26 -9.18
CA GLY A 28 -15.91 7.90 -9.48
C GLY A 28 -16.19 6.40 -9.59
N PHE A 29 -15.29 5.53 -9.11
CA PHE A 29 -15.50 4.09 -9.09
C PHE A 29 -15.93 3.60 -7.70
N GLY A 30 -16.68 2.48 -7.65
CA GLY A 30 -16.93 1.78 -6.42
C GLY A 30 -15.73 0.95 -6.01
N ALA A 31 -15.29 1.08 -4.76
CA ALA A 31 -14.18 0.29 -4.24
C ALA A 31 -14.42 -0.06 -2.77
N GLU A 32 -14.23 -1.31 -2.40
CA GLU A 32 -14.46 -1.82 -1.05
C GLU A 32 -13.37 -2.79 -0.60
N ILE A 33 -13.23 -2.96 0.72
CA ILE A 33 -12.36 -3.97 1.33
C ILE A 33 -13.22 -4.96 2.11
N ILE A 34 -13.03 -6.25 1.83
CA ILE A 34 -13.68 -7.35 2.55
C ILE A 34 -12.60 -8.24 3.18
N ILE A 35 -12.66 -8.39 4.50
CA ILE A 35 -11.77 -9.27 5.25
C ILE A 35 -12.38 -10.66 5.30
N ASN A 36 -11.55 -11.69 5.17
CA ASN A 36 -11.91 -13.10 5.19
C ASN A 36 -13.02 -13.45 4.16
N PRO A 37 -12.65 -13.53 2.86
CA PRO A 37 -13.61 -13.78 1.78
C PRO A 37 -14.36 -15.11 1.92
N PHE A 38 -13.76 -16.11 2.58
CA PHE A 38 -14.40 -17.42 2.81
C PHE A 38 -15.65 -17.32 3.71
N LYS A 39 -15.62 -16.41 4.69
CA LYS A 39 -16.77 -16.14 5.58
C LYS A 39 -17.72 -15.09 5.03
N ASN A 40 -17.23 -14.21 4.15
CA ASN A 40 -17.94 -13.03 3.65
C ASN A 40 -18.27 -13.12 2.15
N LEU A 41 -18.34 -14.33 1.60
CA LEU A 41 -18.65 -14.54 0.18
C LEU A 41 -19.98 -13.89 -0.21
N LYS A 42 -21.02 -13.99 0.62
CA LYS A 42 -22.32 -13.38 0.36
C LYS A 42 -22.19 -11.88 0.08
N ASN A 43 -21.40 -11.17 0.88
CA ASN A 43 -21.20 -9.74 0.71
C ASN A 43 -20.49 -9.44 -0.62
N ILE A 44 -19.52 -10.27 -1.03
CA ILE A 44 -18.84 -10.13 -2.33
C ILE A 44 -19.84 -10.31 -3.49
N LEU A 45 -20.70 -11.33 -3.39
CA LEU A 45 -21.72 -11.63 -4.41
C LEU A 45 -22.76 -10.50 -4.52
N GLU A 46 -23.18 -9.91 -3.39
CA GLU A 46 -24.13 -8.79 -3.37
C GLU A 46 -23.56 -7.52 -4.01
N ILE A 47 -22.26 -7.26 -3.84
CA ILE A 47 -21.58 -6.11 -4.47
C ILE A 47 -21.50 -6.27 -5.99
N LYS A 48 -21.43 -7.49 -6.52
CA LYS A 48 -21.26 -7.80 -7.94
C LYS A 48 -20.03 -7.07 -8.53
N PRO A 49 -18.82 -7.33 -8.03
CA PRO A 49 -17.62 -6.60 -8.47
C PRO A 49 -17.28 -6.90 -9.92
N ASN A 50 -16.78 -5.89 -10.63
CA ASN A 50 -16.19 -6.04 -11.96
C ASN A 50 -14.77 -6.61 -11.91
N LEU A 51 -14.04 -6.34 -10.80
CA LEU A 51 -12.69 -6.83 -10.52
C LEU A 51 -12.57 -7.21 -9.05
N ILE A 52 -11.72 -8.19 -8.75
CA ILE A 52 -11.30 -8.50 -7.38
C ILE A 52 -9.81 -8.25 -7.26
N GLY A 53 -9.40 -7.52 -6.23
CA GLY A 53 -8.01 -7.22 -5.90
C GLY A 53 -7.52 -8.02 -4.69
N ILE A 54 -6.30 -8.54 -4.74
CA ILE A 54 -5.64 -9.19 -3.61
C ILE A 54 -4.22 -8.64 -3.49
N SER A 55 -3.90 -7.98 -2.36
CA SER A 55 -2.56 -7.51 -2.07
C SER A 55 -1.92 -8.34 -0.95
N PHE A 56 -0.73 -8.92 -1.20
CA PHE A 56 -0.11 -9.83 -0.25
C PHE A 56 1.42 -9.85 -0.30
N MET A 57 2.00 -10.32 0.82
CA MET A 57 3.42 -10.60 0.99
C MET A 57 3.72 -12.10 0.78
N SER A 58 5.00 -12.47 0.66
CA SER A 58 5.43 -13.86 0.44
C SER A 58 4.92 -14.84 1.50
N SER A 59 4.78 -14.39 2.74
CA SER A 59 4.20 -15.20 3.83
C SER A 59 2.73 -15.57 3.65
N SER A 60 2.02 -14.97 2.69
CA SER A 60 0.58 -15.18 2.45
C SER A 60 0.27 -15.77 1.07
N VAL A 61 1.27 -16.29 0.36
CA VAL A 61 1.12 -16.83 -1.01
C VAL A 61 0.11 -17.96 -1.09
N GLU A 62 0.23 -18.97 -0.22
CA GLU A 62 -0.71 -20.10 -0.21
C GLU A 62 -2.15 -19.67 0.03
N TRP A 63 -2.34 -18.73 0.96
CA TRP A 63 -3.65 -18.18 1.22
C TRP A 63 -4.20 -17.45 0.00
N ALA A 64 -3.38 -16.66 -0.68
CA ALA A 64 -3.78 -15.90 -1.86
C ALA A 64 -4.22 -16.85 -2.98
N ILE A 65 -3.44 -17.91 -3.29
CA ILE A 65 -3.77 -18.91 -4.29
C ILE A 65 -5.09 -19.64 -3.93
N LYS A 66 -5.22 -20.13 -2.69
CA LYS A 66 -6.46 -20.77 -2.21
C LYS A 66 -7.66 -19.83 -2.33
N THR A 67 -7.46 -18.54 -2.07
CA THR A 67 -8.52 -17.52 -2.19
C THR A 67 -8.90 -17.31 -3.66
N CYS A 68 -7.94 -17.24 -4.59
CA CYS A 68 -8.23 -17.12 -6.02
C CYS A 68 -9.05 -18.31 -6.52
N HIS A 69 -8.64 -19.55 -6.18
CA HIS A 69 -9.38 -20.75 -6.54
C HIS A 69 -10.80 -20.76 -5.96
N PHE A 70 -10.93 -20.39 -4.69
CA PHE A 70 -12.24 -20.30 -4.03
C PHE A 70 -13.15 -19.30 -4.72
N LEU A 71 -12.65 -18.10 -5.01
CA LEU A 71 -13.44 -17.06 -5.66
C LEU A 71 -13.83 -17.45 -7.09
N LYS A 72 -12.93 -18.04 -7.86
CA LYS A 72 -13.22 -18.50 -9.23
C LYS A 72 -14.31 -19.58 -9.27
N LYS A 73 -14.42 -20.42 -8.26
CA LYS A 73 -15.54 -21.39 -8.17
C LYS A 73 -16.90 -20.72 -8.02
N HIS A 74 -16.98 -19.53 -7.43
CA HIS A 74 -18.25 -18.86 -7.13
C HIS A 74 -18.54 -17.69 -8.09
N ILE A 75 -17.50 -17.05 -8.63
CA ILE A 75 -17.59 -15.92 -9.56
C ILE A 75 -16.59 -16.08 -10.70
N PRO A 76 -16.75 -17.11 -11.55
CA PRO A 76 -15.77 -17.51 -12.56
C PRO A 76 -15.42 -16.38 -13.56
N ASN A 77 -16.39 -15.54 -13.88
CA ASN A 77 -16.24 -14.50 -14.89
C ASN A 77 -15.65 -13.19 -14.38
N THR A 78 -15.49 -13.03 -13.05
CA THR A 78 -14.88 -11.82 -12.49
C THR A 78 -13.36 -11.98 -12.48
N PRO A 79 -12.60 -11.09 -13.16
CA PRO A 79 -11.14 -11.14 -13.14
C PRO A 79 -10.58 -10.88 -11.75
N ILE A 80 -9.52 -11.61 -11.43
CA ILE A 80 -8.77 -11.46 -10.18
C ILE A 80 -7.41 -10.85 -10.49
N ILE A 81 -7.14 -9.68 -9.91
CA ILE A 81 -5.84 -9.01 -9.94
C ILE A 81 -5.12 -9.22 -8.62
N VAL A 82 -3.89 -9.66 -8.70
CA VAL A 82 -3.01 -9.78 -7.54
C VAL A 82 -1.89 -8.74 -7.61
N GLY A 83 -1.54 -8.17 -6.45
CA GLY A 83 -0.52 -7.13 -6.33
C GLY A 83 0.13 -7.12 -4.94
N GLY A 84 0.89 -6.08 -4.64
CA GLY A 84 1.65 -5.96 -3.40
C GLY A 84 3.06 -6.54 -3.52
N PRO A 85 3.80 -6.69 -2.39
CA PRO A 85 5.21 -7.05 -2.44
C PRO A 85 5.50 -8.35 -3.16
N HIS A 86 4.79 -9.45 -2.88
CA HIS A 86 5.12 -10.72 -3.51
C HIS A 86 4.90 -10.70 -5.04
N PRO A 87 3.73 -10.33 -5.60
CA PRO A 87 3.55 -10.27 -7.04
C PRO A 87 4.49 -9.30 -7.76
N THR A 88 4.93 -8.24 -7.08
CA THR A 88 5.91 -7.29 -7.63
C THR A 88 7.25 -7.95 -7.93
N PHE A 89 7.75 -8.81 -7.04
CA PHE A 89 9.06 -9.44 -7.20
C PHE A 89 8.99 -10.84 -7.81
N PHE A 90 7.83 -11.47 -7.77
CA PHE A 90 7.56 -12.81 -8.30
C PHE A 90 6.33 -12.81 -9.23
N PRO A 91 6.34 -12.04 -10.34
CA PRO A 91 5.15 -11.89 -11.18
C PRO A 91 4.75 -13.18 -11.92
N ASN A 92 5.64 -14.18 -11.99
CA ASN A 92 5.31 -15.50 -12.52
C ASN A 92 4.20 -16.22 -11.74
N ILE A 93 3.80 -15.70 -10.57
CA ILE A 93 2.61 -16.18 -9.85
C ILE A 93 1.34 -16.11 -10.73
N ILE A 94 1.34 -15.32 -11.80
CA ILE A 94 0.25 -15.29 -12.77
C ILE A 94 -0.03 -16.65 -13.38
N GLU A 95 0.93 -17.56 -13.44
CA GLU A 95 0.77 -18.92 -13.97
C GLU A 95 -0.19 -19.76 -13.12
N GLN A 96 -0.38 -19.39 -11.85
CA GLN A 96 -1.32 -20.09 -10.97
C GLN A 96 -2.75 -19.95 -11.49
N GLU A 97 -3.52 -21.02 -11.32
CA GLU A 97 -4.93 -21.04 -11.67
C GLU A 97 -5.72 -20.02 -10.84
N GLY A 98 -6.69 -19.37 -11.44
CA GLY A 98 -7.54 -18.38 -10.78
C GLY A 98 -6.95 -16.97 -10.68
N ILE A 99 -5.69 -16.75 -11.08
CA ILE A 99 -5.09 -15.43 -11.21
C ILE A 99 -5.17 -14.99 -12.66
N ASP A 100 -5.80 -13.87 -12.95
CA ASP A 100 -5.96 -13.34 -14.32
C ASP A 100 -4.97 -12.21 -14.61
N ILE A 101 -4.64 -11.41 -13.58
CA ILE A 101 -3.82 -10.21 -13.72
C ILE A 101 -2.84 -10.15 -12.54
N VAL A 102 -1.59 -9.79 -12.83
CA VAL A 102 -0.58 -9.43 -11.82
C VAL A 102 -0.23 -7.96 -12.00
N CYS A 103 -0.33 -7.17 -10.95
CA CYS A 103 0.16 -5.79 -10.91
C CYS A 103 1.56 -5.75 -10.28
N VAL A 104 2.54 -5.25 -11.04
CA VAL A 104 3.93 -5.08 -10.61
C VAL A 104 4.14 -3.66 -10.10
N GLY A 105 4.49 -3.49 -8.84
CA GLY A 105 4.78 -2.18 -8.22
C GLY A 105 3.56 -1.40 -7.77
N GLU A 106 3.52 -0.09 -8.05
CA GLU A 106 2.43 0.79 -7.59
C GLU A 106 1.13 0.53 -8.33
N GLY A 107 0.03 0.51 -7.60
CA GLY A 107 -1.28 0.08 -8.09
C GLY A 107 -2.20 1.20 -8.56
N GLU A 108 -1.93 2.47 -8.25
CA GLU A 108 -2.85 3.57 -8.50
C GLU A 108 -3.14 3.76 -9.99
N LYS A 109 -2.10 3.98 -10.81
CA LYS A 109 -2.24 4.19 -12.26
C LYS A 109 -2.79 2.94 -12.98
N PRO A 110 -2.27 1.71 -12.74
CA PRO A 110 -2.80 0.53 -13.42
C PRO A 110 -4.23 0.20 -13.02
N LEU A 111 -4.61 0.32 -11.75
CA LEU A 111 -6.00 0.06 -11.35
C LEU A 111 -6.98 1.08 -11.94
N LEU A 112 -6.59 2.36 -12.02
CA LEU A 112 -7.41 3.35 -12.69
C LEU A 112 -7.64 2.98 -14.16
N TYR A 113 -6.58 2.61 -14.89
CA TYR A 113 -6.67 2.17 -16.27
C TYR A 113 -7.61 0.96 -16.42
N LEU A 114 -7.43 -0.06 -15.56
CA LEU A 114 -8.28 -1.25 -15.55
C LEU A 114 -9.76 -0.90 -15.33
N MET A 115 -10.04 -0.05 -14.34
CA MET A 115 -11.41 0.35 -14.03
C MET A 115 -12.06 1.20 -15.13
N GLN A 116 -11.29 2.01 -15.83
CA GLN A 116 -11.78 2.80 -16.97
C GLN A 116 -12.06 1.93 -18.19
N SER A 117 -11.11 1.06 -18.54
CA SER A 117 -11.10 0.33 -19.82
C SER A 117 -11.85 -0.99 -19.80
N TYR A 118 -12.03 -1.63 -18.64
CA TYR A 118 -12.67 -2.95 -18.57
C TYR A 118 -14.12 -2.92 -19.05
N ASP A 119 -14.41 -3.68 -20.09
CA ASP A 119 -15.73 -3.80 -20.73
C ASP A 119 -16.46 -5.13 -20.44
N GLY A 120 -15.88 -5.97 -19.61
CA GLY A 120 -16.34 -7.33 -19.34
C GLY A 120 -15.39 -8.40 -19.85
N THR A 121 -14.38 -8.02 -20.64
CA THR A 121 -13.40 -8.93 -21.23
C THR A 121 -11.96 -8.55 -20.84
N LEU A 122 -11.08 -9.55 -20.74
CA LEU A 122 -9.65 -9.29 -20.50
C LEU A 122 -8.96 -8.62 -21.70
N SER A 123 -9.53 -8.75 -22.90
CA SER A 123 -8.98 -8.14 -24.12
C SER A 123 -9.02 -6.61 -24.08
N SER A 124 -10.03 -6.01 -23.47
CA SER A 124 -10.15 -4.54 -23.35
C SER A 124 -9.11 -3.90 -22.47
N ILE A 125 -8.43 -4.67 -21.61
CA ILE A 125 -7.47 -4.19 -20.61
C ILE A 125 -6.04 -4.67 -20.85
N GLN A 126 -5.76 -5.29 -22.00
CA GLN A 126 -4.46 -5.89 -22.29
C GLN A 126 -3.28 -4.91 -22.25
N ASP A 127 -3.52 -3.60 -22.41
CA ASP A 127 -2.49 -2.56 -22.42
C ASP A 127 -2.31 -1.86 -21.06
N ALA A 128 -2.91 -2.40 -19.98
CA ALA A 128 -2.78 -1.82 -18.65
C ALA A 128 -1.31 -1.77 -18.22
N PRO A 129 -0.78 -0.57 -17.90
CA PRO A 129 0.61 -0.45 -17.46
C PRO A 129 0.84 -1.24 -16.19
N ASN A 130 2.07 -1.64 -15.94
CA ASN A 130 2.48 -2.43 -14.77
C ASN A 130 1.81 -3.83 -14.68
N CYS A 131 0.96 -4.21 -15.62
CA CYS A 131 0.19 -5.44 -15.51
C CYS A 131 0.69 -6.54 -16.44
N TRP A 132 0.84 -7.74 -15.87
CA TRP A 132 0.88 -8.99 -16.63
C TRP A 132 -0.53 -9.53 -16.68
N ILE A 133 -1.02 -9.88 -17.88
CA ILE A 133 -2.44 -10.22 -18.09
C ILE A 133 -2.55 -11.48 -18.93
N LYS A 134 -3.31 -12.46 -18.42
CA LYS A 134 -3.68 -13.64 -19.21
C LYS A 134 -4.54 -13.23 -20.40
N ASN A 135 -4.23 -13.78 -21.56
CA ASN A 135 -5.12 -13.74 -22.73
C ASN A 135 -5.23 -15.17 -23.26
N GLY A 136 -6.18 -15.44 -24.12
CA GLY A 136 -6.40 -16.80 -24.64
C GLY A 136 -5.19 -17.41 -25.39
N LYS A 137 -4.11 -16.66 -25.60
CA LYS A 137 -2.88 -17.06 -26.29
C LYS A 137 -1.66 -17.15 -25.38
N GLY A 138 -1.79 -16.76 -24.11
CA GLY A 138 -0.67 -16.75 -23.15
C GLY A 138 -0.76 -15.62 -22.14
N ILE A 139 0.38 -15.00 -21.83
CA ILE A 139 0.49 -13.91 -20.85
C ILE A 139 1.11 -12.69 -21.54
N LYS A 140 0.37 -11.59 -21.62
CA LYS A 140 0.91 -10.30 -22.04
C LYS A 140 1.59 -9.63 -20.85
N LYS A 141 2.86 -9.27 -20.98
CA LYS A 141 3.69 -8.64 -19.99
C LYS A 141 3.91 -7.17 -20.36
N ASN A 142 3.19 -6.26 -19.73
CA ASN A 142 3.38 -4.83 -19.97
C ASN A 142 4.49 -4.28 -19.07
N SER A 143 5.20 -3.26 -19.57
CA SER A 143 6.24 -2.55 -18.84
C SER A 143 5.66 -1.75 -17.67
N VAL A 144 6.48 -1.51 -16.64
CA VAL A 144 6.11 -0.61 -15.57
C VAL A 144 6.15 0.85 -16.05
N SER A 145 5.18 1.63 -15.60
CA SER A 145 5.12 3.07 -15.84
C SER A 145 5.94 3.84 -14.80
N SER A 146 6.15 5.14 -15.04
CA SER A 146 6.81 6.00 -14.06
C SER A 146 6.10 5.98 -12.69
N LEU A 147 6.91 6.05 -11.65
CA LEU A 147 6.43 6.22 -10.27
C LEU A 147 5.62 7.52 -10.14
N LEU A 148 4.70 7.55 -9.16
CA LEU A 148 4.06 8.80 -8.76
C LEU A 148 5.12 9.80 -8.27
N THR A 149 4.98 11.08 -8.60
CA THR A 149 5.87 12.13 -8.06
C THR A 149 5.54 12.47 -6.61
N GLU A 150 6.34 13.31 -5.97
CA GLU A 150 6.08 13.79 -4.60
C GLU A 150 4.79 14.62 -4.53
N GLU A 151 4.52 15.40 -5.58
CA GLU A 151 3.28 16.15 -5.75
C GLU A 151 2.09 15.21 -5.91
N GLU A 152 2.16 14.25 -6.84
CA GLU A 152 1.11 13.24 -7.05
C GLU A 152 0.83 12.45 -5.75
N LEU A 153 1.87 12.10 -4.97
CA LEU A 153 1.70 11.43 -3.67
C LEU A 153 1.01 12.31 -2.64
N SER A 154 1.31 13.62 -2.64
CA SER A 154 0.72 14.59 -1.72
C SER A 154 -0.75 14.87 -2.04
N GLU A 155 -1.14 14.73 -3.31
CA GLU A 155 -2.50 14.89 -3.81
C GLU A 155 -3.38 13.63 -3.70
N LEU A 156 -2.78 12.48 -3.37
CA LEU A 156 -3.58 11.28 -3.14
C LEU A 156 -4.61 11.53 -2.03
N PRO A 157 -5.85 11.03 -2.20
CA PRO A 157 -6.84 11.09 -1.14
C PRO A 157 -6.34 10.38 0.13
N PHE A 158 -6.81 10.81 1.28
CA PHE A 158 -6.46 10.15 2.55
C PHE A 158 -6.92 8.70 2.57
N SER A 159 -6.21 7.88 3.31
CA SER A 159 -6.48 6.44 3.42
C SER A 159 -7.91 6.18 3.89
N ASP A 160 -8.75 5.51 3.09
CA ASP A 160 -10.13 5.19 3.46
C ASP A 160 -10.16 4.08 4.52
N ARG A 161 -10.49 4.46 5.73
CA ARG A 161 -10.57 3.56 6.89
C ARG A 161 -11.97 3.04 7.18
N THR A 162 -12.99 3.52 6.45
CA THR A 162 -14.41 3.23 6.72
C THR A 162 -14.70 1.73 6.66
N HIS A 163 -14.06 1.00 5.75
CA HIS A 163 -14.23 -0.44 5.61
C HIS A 163 -13.67 -1.22 6.79
N TYR A 164 -12.57 -0.75 7.40
CA TYR A 164 -11.97 -1.37 8.57
C TYR A 164 -12.74 -1.07 9.85
N PHE A 165 -13.41 0.06 9.92
CA PHE A 165 -14.20 0.42 11.12
C PHE A 165 -15.50 -0.37 11.27
N ARG A 166 -15.88 -1.18 10.29
CA ARG A 166 -16.89 -2.23 10.45
C ARG A 166 -16.44 -3.32 11.45
N TYR A 167 -15.12 -3.43 11.70
CA TYR A 167 -14.55 -4.41 12.62
C TYR A 167 -14.21 -3.72 13.94
N PRO A 168 -14.88 -4.10 15.07
CA PRO A 168 -14.69 -3.43 16.35
C PRO A 168 -13.24 -3.37 16.83
N ALA A 169 -12.45 -4.42 16.57
CA ALA A 169 -11.04 -4.48 16.94
C ALA A 169 -10.20 -3.38 16.26
N LEU A 170 -10.48 -3.06 14.97
CA LEU A 170 -9.77 -2.02 14.24
C LEU A 170 -10.31 -0.62 14.56
N LYS A 171 -11.64 -0.51 14.72
CA LYS A 171 -12.27 0.77 15.09
C LYS A 171 -11.76 1.26 16.45
N LYS A 172 -11.71 0.37 17.45
CA LYS A 172 -11.29 0.66 18.83
C LYS A 172 -9.76 0.64 19.03
N SER A 173 -8.98 0.27 18.00
CA SER A 173 -7.52 0.24 18.12
C SER A 173 -7.00 1.64 18.49
N PRO A 174 -6.24 1.76 19.60
CA PRO A 174 -5.64 3.03 19.99
C PRO A 174 -4.49 3.45 19.07
N HIS A 175 -3.99 2.55 18.26
CA HIS A 175 -2.91 2.80 17.30
C HIS A 175 -3.48 2.99 15.91
N LYS A 176 -3.04 4.03 15.19
CA LYS A 176 -3.35 4.25 13.77
C LYS A 176 -2.05 4.34 12.98
N LYS A 177 -2.06 3.76 11.80
CA LYS A 177 -0.92 3.77 10.88
C LYS A 177 -1.05 4.91 9.87
N ILE A 178 0.09 5.50 9.49
CA ILE A 178 0.22 6.44 8.37
C ILE A 178 1.54 6.18 7.65
N TRP A 179 1.59 6.49 6.38
CA TRP A 179 2.82 6.63 5.62
C TRP A 179 3.04 8.09 5.25
N THR A 180 4.28 8.56 5.29
CA THR A 180 4.67 9.91 4.89
C THR A 180 5.55 9.91 3.65
N SER A 181 6.17 8.78 3.36
CA SER A 181 7.07 8.58 2.23
C SER A 181 6.95 7.20 1.63
N ARG A 182 7.49 7.02 0.43
CA ARG A 182 7.68 5.71 -0.21
C ARG A 182 9.13 5.54 -0.61
N GLY A 183 9.64 4.32 -0.38
CA GLY A 183 10.99 3.91 -0.71
C GLY A 183 12.02 4.28 0.35
N CYS A 184 13.23 3.76 0.15
CA CYS A 184 14.34 3.90 1.07
C CYS A 184 15.60 4.31 0.29
N PRO A 185 16.44 5.26 0.78
CA PRO A 185 17.64 5.68 0.07
C PRO A 185 18.74 4.62 0.03
N TYR A 186 18.70 3.65 0.93
CA TYR A 186 19.76 2.64 1.09
C TYR A 186 19.63 1.48 0.09
N ASN A 187 20.75 0.81 -0.17
CA ASN A 187 20.88 -0.33 -1.10
C ASN A 187 21.27 -1.62 -0.36
N CYS A 188 20.62 -1.91 0.75
CA CYS A 188 20.89 -3.13 1.52
C CYS A 188 20.58 -4.36 0.66
N SER A 189 21.58 -5.25 0.50
CA SER A 189 21.54 -6.38 -0.43
C SER A 189 20.43 -7.41 -0.13
N TYR A 190 20.00 -7.50 1.10
CA TYR A 190 18.93 -8.39 1.57
C TYR A 190 17.53 -7.75 1.54
N CYS A 191 17.44 -6.43 1.25
CA CYS A 191 16.18 -5.69 1.34
C CYS A 191 15.50 -5.59 -0.03
N PHE A 192 14.18 -5.73 -0.07
CA PHE A 192 13.38 -5.61 -1.28
C PHE A 192 13.50 -4.23 -1.95
N ASN A 193 13.80 -3.17 -1.19
CA ASN A 193 13.95 -1.81 -1.73
C ASN A 193 15.07 -1.72 -2.78
N TYR A 194 16.16 -2.49 -2.64
CA TYR A 194 17.18 -2.58 -3.66
C TYR A 194 16.60 -3.08 -4.99
N LYS A 195 15.87 -4.20 -4.95
CA LYS A 195 15.23 -4.78 -6.14
C LYS A 195 14.13 -3.90 -6.73
N TYR A 196 13.39 -3.20 -5.87
CA TYR A 196 12.39 -2.23 -6.30
C TYR A 196 13.01 -1.08 -7.10
N LYS A 197 14.17 -0.56 -6.69
CA LYS A 197 14.93 0.45 -7.44
C LYS A 197 15.36 -0.05 -8.82
N GLU A 198 15.73 -1.33 -8.95
CA GLU A 198 16.05 -1.92 -10.26
C GLU A 198 14.85 -1.96 -11.19
N ILE A 199 13.66 -2.35 -10.68
CA ILE A 199 12.42 -2.38 -11.45
C ILE A 199 12.08 -0.99 -12.01
N TYR A 200 12.30 0.06 -11.23
CA TYR A 200 11.95 1.45 -11.59
C TYR A 200 13.15 2.29 -12.04
N LYS A 201 14.26 1.66 -12.45
CA LYS A 201 15.45 2.38 -12.91
C LYS A 201 15.11 3.29 -14.10
N GLY A 202 15.32 4.60 -13.94
CA GLY A 202 15.00 5.60 -14.98
C GLY A 202 13.54 6.02 -15.06
N LEU A 203 12.66 5.50 -14.18
CA LEU A 203 11.22 5.76 -14.18
C LEU A 203 10.77 6.65 -13.01
N GLY A 204 11.60 7.57 -12.57
CA GLY A 204 11.32 8.52 -11.50
C GLY A 204 12.16 8.31 -10.25
N LYS A 205 12.00 9.19 -9.27
CA LYS A 205 12.64 9.06 -7.96
C LYS A 205 12.02 7.89 -7.20
N THR A 206 12.84 7.00 -6.66
CA THR A 206 12.35 5.88 -5.83
C THR A 206 12.05 6.29 -4.39
N VAL A 207 12.78 7.29 -3.85
CA VAL A 207 12.48 7.89 -2.55
C VAL A 207 11.66 9.15 -2.77
N ARG A 208 10.43 9.17 -2.28
CA ARG A 208 9.48 10.26 -2.49
C ARG A 208 8.71 10.51 -1.20
N GLN A 209 8.61 11.78 -0.85
CA GLN A 209 8.01 12.21 0.42
C GLN A 209 6.79 13.09 0.13
N ARG A 210 5.72 12.87 0.88
CA ARG A 210 4.53 13.73 0.85
C ARG A 210 4.86 15.08 1.47
N SER A 211 4.21 16.14 1.03
CA SER A 211 4.30 17.43 1.72
C SER A 211 3.85 17.30 3.18
N VAL A 212 4.47 18.05 4.06
CA VAL A 212 4.11 18.07 5.48
C VAL A 212 2.63 18.43 5.66
N ASP A 213 2.13 19.38 4.87
CA ASP A 213 0.72 19.78 4.93
C ASP A 213 -0.24 18.65 4.56
N SER A 214 0.08 17.85 3.53
CA SER A 214 -0.71 16.66 3.19
C SER A 214 -0.78 15.68 4.37
N VAL A 215 0.36 15.40 5.00
CA VAL A 215 0.44 14.49 6.16
C VAL A 215 -0.35 15.03 7.35
N ILE A 216 -0.14 16.30 7.71
CA ILE A 216 -0.83 16.92 8.84
C ILE A 216 -2.35 17.01 8.62
N ASN A 217 -2.79 17.27 7.40
CA ASN A 217 -4.21 17.31 7.08
C ASN A 217 -4.87 15.91 7.18
N GLU A 218 -4.19 14.84 6.74
CA GLU A 218 -4.67 13.46 6.98
C GLU A 218 -4.74 13.16 8.49
N LEU A 219 -3.76 13.61 9.27
CA LEU A 219 -3.79 13.42 10.72
C LEU A 219 -4.89 14.22 11.41
N LYS A 220 -5.23 15.42 10.92
CA LYS A 220 -6.38 16.19 11.41
C LYS A 220 -7.69 15.47 11.08
N ASP A 221 -7.82 14.90 9.88
CA ASP A 221 -8.97 14.09 9.50
C ASP A 221 -9.10 12.86 10.40
N LEU A 222 -7.99 12.21 10.73
CA LEU A 222 -7.99 11.09 11.66
C LEU A 222 -8.48 11.43 13.07
N LYS A 223 -8.45 12.69 13.51
CA LYS A 223 -8.95 13.08 14.83
C LYS A 223 -10.46 12.86 15.03
N GLN A 224 -11.22 12.70 13.96
CA GLN A 224 -12.62 12.30 14.06
C GLN A 224 -12.80 10.89 14.65
N TYR A 225 -11.73 10.10 14.69
CA TYR A 225 -11.70 8.77 15.27
C TYR A 225 -10.89 8.78 16.57
N GLU A 226 -11.31 7.99 17.55
CA GLU A 226 -10.55 7.83 18.78
C GLU A 226 -9.25 7.06 18.53
N TRP A 227 -8.11 7.71 18.75
CA TRP A 227 -6.81 7.08 18.72
C TRP A 227 -5.83 7.76 19.70
N LYS A 228 -4.81 7.03 20.13
CA LYS A 228 -3.88 7.48 21.19
C LYS A 228 -2.44 7.54 20.75
N CYS A 229 -2.07 6.80 19.71
CA CYS A 229 -0.71 6.73 19.21
C CYS A 229 -0.71 6.56 17.69
N LEU A 230 0.22 7.25 17.03
CA LEU A 230 0.47 7.12 15.60
C LEU A 230 1.68 6.21 15.36
N GLU A 231 1.56 5.31 14.40
CA GLU A 231 2.68 4.55 13.85
C GLU A 231 2.98 5.06 12.44
N VAL A 232 4.13 5.70 12.25
CA VAL A 232 4.64 6.05 10.93
C VAL A 232 5.36 4.84 10.38
N VAL A 233 4.79 4.23 9.33
CA VAL A 233 5.24 2.93 8.78
C VAL A 233 6.14 3.06 7.55
N ASP A 234 6.74 4.22 7.34
CA ASP A 234 7.69 4.42 6.27
C ASP A 234 8.86 3.42 6.37
N ASP A 235 9.40 3.01 5.22
CA ASP A 235 10.64 2.20 5.21
C ASP A 235 11.81 2.97 5.85
N GLN A 236 11.82 4.30 5.68
CA GLN A 236 12.78 5.22 6.26
C GLN A 236 12.13 6.60 6.46
N PHE A 237 11.81 6.93 7.71
CA PHE A 237 11.14 8.21 8.04
C PHE A 237 12.09 9.40 7.94
N LEU A 238 13.35 9.25 8.36
CA LEU A 238 14.34 10.34 8.44
C LEU A 238 15.08 10.50 7.11
N THR A 239 14.44 11.05 6.08
CA THR A 239 15.03 11.20 4.74
C THR A 239 15.46 12.63 4.42
N SER A 240 14.76 13.64 4.93
CA SER A 240 15.03 15.07 4.70
C SER A 240 15.02 15.83 6.02
N LYS A 241 16.05 16.67 6.26
CA LYS A 241 16.15 17.49 7.47
C LYS A 241 15.08 18.57 7.53
N ASP A 242 14.92 19.32 6.47
CA ASP A 242 13.98 20.46 6.43
C ASP A 242 12.53 19.97 6.58
N TRP A 243 12.20 18.88 5.88
CA TRP A 243 10.89 18.24 6.02
C TRP A 243 10.63 17.77 7.46
N LEU A 244 11.64 17.18 8.12
CA LEU A 244 11.51 16.69 9.48
C LEU A 244 11.29 17.84 10.48
N GLU A 245 12.02 18.94 10.33
CA GLU A 245 11.87 20.12 11.18
C GLU A 245 10.47 20.71 11.04
N GLU A 246 9.99 20.89 9.81
CA GLU A 246 8.63 21.35 9.52
C GLU A 246 7.56 20.40 10.08
N PHE A 247 7.75 19.08 9.86
CA PHE A 247 6.84 18.07 10.41
C PHE A 247 6.76 18.14 11.92
N CYS A 248 7.90 18.17 12.61
CA CYS A 248 7.94 18.22 14.07
C CYS A 248 7.23 19.45 14.63
N ASP A 249 7.43 20.62 14.03
CA ASP A 249 6.77 21.86 14.44
C ASP A 249 5.26 21.79 14.24
N LYS A 250 4.80 21.43 13.03
CA LYS A 250 3.37 21.32 12.72
C LYS A 250 2.69 20.19 13.53
N TYR A 251 3.38 19.06 13.72
CA TYR A 251 2.85 17.94 14.50
C TYR A 251 2.64 18.34 15.97
N GLN A 252 3.64 18.98 16.58
CA GLN A 252 3.54 19.48 17.95
C GLN A 252 2.42 20.52 18.09
N ARG A 253 2.24 21.37 17.10
CA ARG A 253 1.21 22.43 17.12
C ARG A 253 -0.19 21.89 16.96
N PHE A 254 -0.43 20.97 16.02
CA PHE A 254 -1.77 20.59 15.58
C PHE A 254 -2.22 19.21 16.05
N ILE A 255 -1.30 18.27 16.29
CA ILE A 255 -1.65 16.87 16.58
C ILE A 255 -1.48 16.55 18.05
N LYS A 256 -0.30 16.75 18.61
CA LYS A 256 0.02 16.61 20.05
C LYS A 256 -0.17 15.19 20.63
N LEU A 257 -0.20 14.16 19.81
CA LEU A 257 -0.31 12.77 20.24
C LEU A 257 1.05 12.07 20.14
N PRO A 258 1.31 11.04 20.95
CA PRO A 258 2.52 10.26 20.79
C PRO A 258 2.57 9.54 19.43
N PHE A 259 3.78 9.39 18.88
CA PHE A 259 4.01 8.63 17.68
C PHE A 259 5.28 7.78 17.76
N THR A 260 5.37 6.81 16.86
CA THR A 260 6.56 5.98 16.61
C THR A 260 6.93 6.02 15.14
N CYS A 261 8.19 5.79 14.81
CA CYS A 261 8.65 5.75 13.42
C CYS A 261 9.81 4.77 13.24
N ASN A 262 10.10 4.43 11.97
CA ASN A 262 11.22 3.59 11.58
C ASN A 262 12.38 4.42 11.05
N SER A 263 13.61 4.02 11.36
CA SER A 263 14.81 4.66 10.83
C SER A 263 15.97 3.67 10.78
N THR A 264 17.10 4.09 10.22
CA THR A 264 18.38 3.41 10.34
C THR A 264 19.21 4.06 11.46
N ALA A 265 20.05 3.28 12.13
CA ALA A 265 20.87 3.77 13.25
C ALA A 265 21.76 4.98 12.86
N ILE A 266 22.24 5.02 11.60
CA ILE A 266 23.08 6.11 11.10
C ILE A 266 22.39 7.47 11.05
N GLN A 267 21.06 7.49 10.96
CA GLN A 267 20.25 8.72 10.95
C GLN A 267 19.85 9.20 12.35
N ILE A 268 20.04 8.38 13.38
CA ILE A 268 19.65 8.69 14.76
C ILE A 268 20.73 9.55 15.41
N LYS A 269 20.76 10.85 15.08
CA LYS A 269 21.67 11.85 15.63
C LYS A 269 21.02 12.61 16.77
N HIS A 270 21.84 13.19 17.67
CA HIS A 270 21.37 13.89 18.87
C HIS A 270 20.32 14.99 18.55
N ASN A 271 20.57 15.83 17.54
CA ASN A 271 19.64 16.88 17.14
C ASN A 271 18.32 16.32 16.59
N VAL A 272 18.37 15.22 15.82
CA VAL A 272 17.18 14.52 15.29
C VAL A 272 16.35 13.95 16.45
N VAL A 273 16.99 13.25 17.39
CA VAL A 273 16.32 12.68 18.58
C VAL A 273 15.67 13.78 19.41
N SER A 274 16.37 14.90 19.61
CA SER A 274 15.84 16.04 20.36
C SER A 274 14.60 16.64 19.71
N ALA A 275 14.61 16.83 18.39
CA ALA A 275 13.47 17.33 17.63
C ALA A 275 12.27 16.36 17.68
N LEU A 276 12.51 15.08 17.44
CA LEU A 276 11.48 14.03 17.49
C LEU A 276 10.87 13.91 18.90
N LYS A 277 11.70 13.91 19.94
CA LYS A 277 11.23 13.86 21.33
C LYS A 277 10.33 15.05 21.66
N LYS A 278 10.73 16.26 21.27
CA LYS A 278 9.95 17.48 21.43
C LYS A 278 8.60 17.41 20.70
N ALA A 279 8.57 16.80 19.50
CA ALA A 279 7.35 16.60 18.74
C ALA A 279 6.43 15.51 19.32
N GLY A 280 6.90 14.68 20.26
CA GLY A 280 6.10 13.62 20.89
C GLY A 280 6.44 12.19 20.45
N CYS A 281 7.52 11.99 19.70
CA CYS A 281 8.01 10.66 19.36
C CYS A 281 8.36 9.86 20.63
N LYS A 282 7.83 8.65 20.75
CA LYS A 282 8.06 7.76 21.90
C LYS A 282 9.07 6.65 21.62
N ALA A 283 9.15 6.22 20.36
CA ALA A 283 10.11 5.19 19.96
C ALA A 283 10.52 5.37 18.50
N ILE A 284 11.78 5.07 18.23
CA ILE A 284 12.32 4.91 16.89
C ILE A 284 12.72 3.45 16.76
N TYR A 285 12.13 2.75 15.81
CA TYR A 285 12.50 1.37 15.51
C TYR A 285 13.62 1.35 14.47
N PHE A 286 14.67 0.60 14.77
CA PHE A 286 15.78 0.37 13.85
C PHE A 286 16.34 -1.04 14.03
N ALA A 287 16.91 -1.59 12.97
CA ALA A 287 17.56 -2.87 13.00
C ALA A 287 19.07 -2.73 13.19
N ILE A 288 19.66 -3.68 13.91
CA ILE A 288 21.13 -3.82 14.07
C ILE A 288 21.72 -4.63 12.91
N GLU A 289 20.90 -5.44 12.26
CA GLU A 289 21.12 -6.27 11.06
C GLU A 289 22.07 -7.46 11.30
N SER A 290 23.19 -7.25 11.98
CA SER A 290 24.13 -8.32 12.34
C SER A 290 24.83 -8.02 13.66
N GLY A 291 25.06 -9.07 14.46
CA GLY A 291 25.95 -9.01 15.63
C GLY A 291 27.43 -9.06 15.28
N VAL A 292 27.77 -9.38 14.02
CA VAL A 292 29.16 -9.44 13.53
C VAL A 292 29.51 -8.12 12.86
N GLU A 293 30.46 -7.37 13.45
CA GLU A 293 30.87 -6.04 12.99
C GLU A 293 31.29 -6.01 11.52
N LYS A 294 32.03 -7.04 11.05
CA LYS A 294 32.50 -7.15 9.67
C LYS A 294 31.36 -7.26 8.65
N ILE A 295 30.17 -7.74 9.08
CA ILE A 295 28.99 -7.90 8.21
C ILE A 295 28.11 -6.64 8.26
N ARG A 296 28.10 -5.95 9.37
CA ARG A 296 27.35 -4.71 9.61
C ARG A 296 28.03 -3.50 8.98
#